data_1186e36646dd4c4a0a7378a2a4d23acc
#
_entry.id   1186e36646dd4c4a0a7378a2a4d23acc
#
_cell.length_a   1.000
_cell.length_b   1.000
_cell.length_c   1.000
_cell.angle_alpha   90.00
_cell.angle_beta   90.00
_cell.angle_gamma   90.00
#
_symmetry.space_group_name_H-M   'P 1'
#
loop_
_entity.id
_entity.type
_entity.pdbx_description
1 polymer ?
#
loop_
_entity_poly.entity_id
_entity_poly.type
_entity_poly.pdbx_seq_one_letter_code
_entity_poly.pdbx_strand_id
1 'polypeptide(L)'
;VGHWEGHGPQYFSTSGTGFLANLEKLLHLYPMPAVLAQLNLLDSHDTARFLSITGGDPRLLKLATLVQFTYPGAPSIYYGDEVGVEGGQDPDCRRSFPWDESRWDHKLRSYFQLLIRLRLAHPALRTGEFIPLGSSEDAVAYLRRLDGACFVIVINNSDAPFHITFPAGPLADGTVLQDLLGKGTARVENGNFAGLALPPRTGALLQAG
;
A
#
# COMPACT_ATOMS: atom_id res chain seq x y z
N VAL A 1 13.85 0.56 2.31
CA VAL A 1 14.28 1.24 3.56
C VAL A 1 15.45 2.14 3.19
N GLY A 2 15.31 3.47 3.35
CA GLY A 2 16.39 4.40 3.08
C GLY A 2 17.42 4.38 4.22
N HIS A 3 18.71 4.29 3.87
CA HIS A 3 19.82 4.52 4.78
C HIS A 3 20.45 5.90 4.48
N TRP A 4 20.69 6.68 5.52
CA TRP A 4 21.44 7.93 5.42
C TRP A 4 22.93 7.64 5.60
N GLU A 5 23.68 7.60 4.53
CA GLU A 5 25.15 7.58 4.56
C GLU A 5 25.67 8.84 3.84
N GLY A 6 25.75 9.97 4.53
CA GLY A 6 26.48 11.18 4.10
C GLY A 6 26.12 11.85 2.76
N HIS A 7 25.35 11.20 1.89
CA HIS A 7 25.01 11.64 0.55
C HIS A 7 23.51 11.56 0.21
N GLY A 8 22.64 11.52 1.20
CA GLY A 8 21.19 11.40 1.04
C GLY A 8 20.70 9.94 1.16
N PRO A 9 19.37 9.70 1.11
CA PRO A 9 18.79 8.37 1.29
C PRO A 9 19.21 7.44 0.15
N GLN A 10 19.72 6.27 0.50
CA GLN A 10 19.95 5.20 -0.46
C GLN A 10 18.70 4.32 -0.54
N TYR A 11 18.23 4.06 -1.76
CA TYR A 11 17.09 3.19 -2.01
C TYR A 11 17.59 1.82 -2.44
N PHE A 12 17.16 0.78 -1.71
CA PHE A 12 17.48 -0.60 -2.04
C PHE A 12 16.21 -1.30 -2.56
N SER A 13 16.34 -1.99 -3.69
CA SER A 13 15.30 -2.91 -4.13
C SER A 13 15.26 -4.13 -3.23
N THR A 14 14.08 -4.68 -3.02
CA THR A 14 13.88 -5.94 -2.31
C THR A 14 12.77 -6.72 -3.00
N SER A 15 12.81 -8.05 -2.90
CA SER A 15 11.69 -8.88 -3.35
C SER A 15 10.43 -8.62 -2.52
N GLY A 16 9.27 -9.05 -3.03
CA GLY A 16 8.04 -9.02 -2.27
C GLY A 16 8.17 -9.78 -0.94
N THR A 17 8.92 -10.89 -0.92
CA THR A 17 9.20 -11.65 0.30
C THR A 17 10.01 -10.82 1.30
N GLY A 18 11.08 -10.17 0.87
CA GLY A 18 11.87 -9.29 1.73
C GLY A 18 11.06 -8.08 2.21
N PHE A 19 10.19 -7.52 1.35
CA PHE A 19 9.31 -6.42 1.71
C PHE A 19 8.31 -6.82 2.80
N LEU A 20 7.61 -7.96 2.64
CA LEU A 20 6.65 -8.44 3.64
C LEU A 20 7.32 -8.75 4.98
N ALA A 21 8.49 -9.40 4.96
CA ALA A 21 9.27 -9.66 6.17
C ALA A 21 9.72 -8.37 6.88
N ASN A 22 10.05 -7.31 6.13
CA ASN A 22 10.37 -6.00 6.71
C ASN A 22 9.14 -5.34 7.36
N LEU A 23 7.97 -5.44 6.74
CA LEU A 23 6.72 -4.94 7.35
C LEU A 23 6.43 -5.64 8.68
N GLU A 24 6.56 -6.97 8.73
CA GLU A 24 6.39 -7.74 9.97
C GLU A 24 7.41 -7.34 11.04
N LYS A 25 8.69 -7.25 10.68
CA LYS A 25 9.76 -6.86 11.59
C LYS A 25 9.50 -5.50 12.23
N LEU A 26 9.04 -4.52 11.45
CA LEU A 26 8.73 -3.17 11.96
C LEU A 26 7.63 -3.17 13.01
N LEU A 27 6.64 -4.07 12.92
CA LEU A 27 5.56 -4.19 13.91
C LEU A 27 6.05 -4.72 15.26
N HIS A 28 7.18 -5.42 15.29
CA HIS A 28 7.75 -6.02 16.49
C HIS A 28 8.88 -5.18 17.12
N LEU A 29 9.26 -4.05 16.51
CA LEU A 29 10.32 -3.18 17.05
C LEU A 29 9.86 -2.37 18.28
N TYR A 30 8.58 -2.07 18.36
CA TYR A 30 8.01 -1.23 19.41
C TYR A 30 6.70 -1.82 19.94
N PRO A 31 6.27 -1.47 21.17
CA PRO A 31 4.94 -1.82 21.67
C PRO A 31 3.85 -1.30 20.73
N MET A 32 2.77 -2.05 20.57
CA MET A 32 1.69 -1.73 19.61
C MET A 32 1.13 -0.29 19.72
N PRO A 33 0.95 0.31 20.91
CA PRO A 33 0.53 1.71 21.00
C PRO A 33 1.49 2.69 20.30
N ALA A 34 2.80 2.44 20.37
CA ALA A 34 3.80 3.25 19.66
C ALA A 34 3.76 2.99 18.15
N VAL A 35 3.59 1.73 17.70
CA VAL A 35 3.41 1.39 16.29
C VAL A 35 2.20 2.12 15.69
N LEU A 36 1.07 2.14 16.41
CA LEU A 36 -0.15 2.81 15.94
C LEU A 36 -0.02 4.35 15.88
N ALA A 37 0.92 4.92 16.64
CA ALA A 37 1.21 6.35 16.65
C ALA A 37 2.29 6.76 15.62
N GLN A 38 2.97 5.81 14.97
CA GLN A 38 3.98 6.12 13.95
C GLN A 38 3.34 6.73 12.71
N LEU A 39 4.07 7.66 12.06
CA LEU A 39 3.70 8.20 10.76
C LEU A 39 4.23 7.28 9.65
N ASN A 40 3.32 6.80 8.80
CA ASN A 40 3.66 6.07 7.59
C ASN A 40 3.93 7.10 6.48
N LEU A 41 5.21 7.33 6.18
CA LEU A 41 5.67 8.28 5.16
C LEU A 41 6.11 7.53 3.90
N LEU A 42 5.82 8.08 2.72
CA LEU A 42 6.46 7.68 1.47
C LEU A 42 7.65 8.58 1.16
N ASP A 43 7.50 9.88 1.42
CA ASP A 43 8.50 10.90 1.24
C ASP A 43 8.27 12.09 2.19
N SER A 44 9.12 13.10 2.11
CA SER A 44 9.05 14.29 2.96
C SER A 44 9.81 15.47 2.32
N HIS A 45 9.92 16.58 3.05
CA HIS A 45 10.74 17.73 2.64
C HIS A 45 12.26 17.45 2.63
N ASP A 46 12.70 16.31 3.17
CA ASP A 46 14.13 15.92 3.23
C ASP A 46 14.50 14.82 2.22
N THR A 47 13.52 14.34 1.45
CA THR A 47 13.73 13.24 0.49
C THR A 47 13.18 13.60 -0.87
N ALA A 48 13.68 12.96 -1.94
CA ALA A 48 13.05 13.06 -3.25
C ALA A 48 11.60 12.57 -3.18
N ARG A 49 10.74 13.15 -4.03
CA ARG A 49 9.35 12.72 -4.16
C ARG A 49 9.27 11.27 -4.60
N PHE A 50 8.37 10.50 -3.98
CA PHE A 50 8.23 9.07 -4.29
C PHE A 50 7.90 8.84 -5.77
N LEU A 51 7.04 9.67 -6.36
CA LEU A 51 6.74 9.61 -7.79
C LEU A 51 8.01 9.76 -8.64
N SER A 52 8.90 10.70 -8.29
CA SER A 52 10.18 10.89 -9.01
C SER A 52 11.13 9.71 -8.83
N ILE A 53 11.18 9.09 -7.62
CA ILE A 53 11.99 7.89 -7.34
C ILE A 53 11.53 6.72 -8.21
N THR A 54 10.23 6.63 -8.49
CA THR A 54 9.64 5.56 -9.31
C THR A 54 9.59 5.90 -10.80
N GLY A 55 10.35 6.91 -11.24
CA GLY A 55 10.45 7.29 -12.65
C GLY A 55 9.19 7.93 -13.22
N GLY A 56 8.35 8.55 -12.40
CA GLY A 56 7.12 9.21 -12.81
C GLY A 56 5.95 8.24 -13.04
N ASP A 57 6.05 6.96 -12.61
CA ASP A 57 4.96 6.00 -12.78
C ASP A 57 3.92 6.10 -11.64
N PRO A 58 2.72 6.68 -11.90
CA PRO A 58 1.70 6.84 -10.87
C PRO A 58 1.12 5.51 -10.38
N ARG A 59 1.31 4.39 -11.11
CA ARG A 59 0.87 3.06 -10.68
C ARG A 59 1.67 2.61 -9.46
N LEU A 60 2.99 2.87 -9.46
CA LEU A 60 3.88 2.54 -8.34
C LEU A 60 3.57 3.41 -7.12
N LEU A 61 3.28 4.70 -7.30
CA LEU A 61 2.82 5.55 -6.22
C LEU A 61 1.49 5.04 -5.63
N LYS A 62 0.53 4.59 -6.45
CA LYS A 62 -0.72 3.99 -5.98
C LYS A 62 -0.49 2.72 -5.17
N LEU A 63 0.43 1.84 -5.58
CA LEU A 63 0.79 0.64 -4.81
C LEU A 63 1.35 0.99 -3.44
N ALA A 64 2.30 1.93 -3.39
CA ALA A 64 2.89 2.40 -2.13
C ALA A 64 1.85 3.07 -1.22
N THR A 65 0.96 3.90 -1.80
CA THR A 65 -0.15 4.54 -1.08
C THR A 65 -1.13 3.50 -0.52
N LEU A 66 -1.43 2.43 -1.26
CA LEU A 66 -2.27 1.34 -0.75
C LEU A 66 -1.66 0.73 0.52
N VAL A 67 -0.37 0.44 0.53
CA VAL A 67 0.32 -0.03 1.73
C VAL A 67 0.27 1.03 2.83
N GLN A 68 0.61 2.29 2.54
CA GLN A 68 0.62 3.40 3.49
C GLN A 68 -0.71 3.53 4.24
N PHE A 69 -1.84 3.35 3.54
CA PHE A 69 -3.19 3.50 4.09
C PHE A 69 -3.74 2.23 4.75
N THR A 70 -3.14 1.08 4.52
CA THR A 70 -3.62 -0.20 5.06
C THR A 70 -2.69 -0.82 6.08
N TYR A 71 -1.45 -0.34 6.21
CA TYR A 71 -0.51 -0.74 7.25
C TYR A 71 -0.85 -0.08 8.60
N PRO A 72 -0.53 -0.71 9.76
CA PRO A 72 -0.65 -0.08 11.08
C PRO A 72 0.16 1.21 11.18
N GLY A 73 -0.37 2.21 11.89
CA GLY A 73 0.21 3.56 12.00
C GLY A 73 -0.69 4.61 11.35
N ALA A 74 -0.25 5.86 11.33
CA ALA A 74 -0.97 6.98 10.74
C ALA A 74 -0.39 7.34 9.36
N PRO A 75 -1.13 7.21 8.25
CA PRO A 75 -0.66 7.64 6.95
C PRO A 75 -0.45 9.16 6.93
N SER A 76 0.71 9.59 6.49
CA SER A 76 1.06 11.00 6.33
C SER A 76 1.35 11.28 4.87
N ILE A 77 0.52 12.11 4.25
CA ILE A 77 0.67 12.53 2.85
C ILE A 77 1.54 13.79 2.83
N TYR A 78 2.66 13.74 2.13
CA TYR A 78 3.40 14.96 1.85
C TYR A 78 2.67 15.73 0.75
N TYR A 79 2.47 17.05 0.95
CA TYR A 79 1.64 17.88 0.07
C TYR A 79 2.04 17.72 -1.40
N GLY A 80 1.07 17.54 -2.26
CA GLY A 80 1.28 17.40 -3.70
C GLY A 80 1.39 15.96 -4.20
N ASP A 81 1.68 14.98 -3.35
CA ASP A 81 1.70 13.57 -3.77
C ASP A 81 0.35 13.14 -4.32
N GLU A 82 -0.73 13.62 -3.69
CA GLU A 82 -2.11 13.33 -4.07
C GLU A 82 -2.50 13.88 -5.44
N VAL A 83 -1.72 14.80 -5.98
CA VAL A 83 -1.94 15.40 -7.30
C VAL A 83 -0.79 15.14 -8.29
N GLY A 84 0.20 14.33 -7.89
CA GLY A 84 1.29 13.90 -8.76
C GLY A 84 2.43 14.91 -8.89
N VAL A 85 2.75 15.67 -7.82
CA VAL A 85 3.92 16.55 -7.82
C VAL A 85 5.19 15.72 -7.80
N GLU A 86 6.09 16.03 -8.72
CA GLU A 86 7.42 15.47 -8.80
C GLU A 86 8.46 16.41 -8.18
N GLY A 87 9.62 15.88 -7.80
CA GLY A 87 10.78 16.62 -7.32
C GLY A 87 11.90 15.68 -6.92
N GLY A 88 13.13 16.08 -7.27
CA GLY A 88 14.36 15.38 -6.88
C GLY A 88 14.74 15.60 -5.44
N GLN A 89 16.03 15.45 -5.12
CA GLN A 89 16.57 15.71 -3.78
C GLN A 89 16.35 17.17 -3.36
N ASP A 90 16.46 17.45 -2.05
CA ASP A 90 16.39 18.80 -1.50
C ASP A 90 17.34 19.76 -2.28
N PRO A 91 16.86 20.95 -2.67
CA PRO A 91 15.57 21.59 -2.37
C PRO A 91 14.43 21.28 -3.38
N ASP A 92 14.67 20.49 -4.43
CA ASP A 92 13.71 20.27 -5.53
C ASP A 92 12.45 19.53 -5.08
N CYS A 93 12.52 18.68 -4.04
CA CYS A 93 11.36 18.04 -3.42
C CYS A 93 10.35 19.03 -2.81
N ARG A 94 10.76 20.28 -2.57
CA ARG A 94 9.95 21.35 -1.96
C ARG A 94 9.29 22.27 -2.99
N ARG A 95 9.07 21.81 -4.23
CA ARG A 95 8.35 22.57 -5.25
C ARG A 95 7.00 23.05 -4.73
N SER A 96 6.57 24.26 -5.14
CA SER A 96 5.28 24.82 -4.75
C SER A 96 4.12 23.93 -5.20
N PHE A 97 3.07 23.89 -4.38
CA PHE A 97 1.84 23.20 -4.75
C PHE A 97 1.21 23.83 -6.00
N PRO A 98 0.85 23.03 -7.02
CA PRO A 98 0.23 23.56 -8.23
C PRO A 98 -1.25 23.88 -7.98
N TRP A 99 -1.58 25.15 -7.71
CA TRP A 99 -2.97 25.59 -7.45
C TRP A 99 -3.86 25.58 -8.70
N ASP A 100 -3.27 25.48 -9.88
CA ASP A 100 -4.00 25.26 -11.12
C ASP A 100 -4.40 23.77 -11.23
N GLU A 101 -5.68 23.48 -11.02
CA GLU A 101 -6.22 22.11 -11.02
C GLU A 101 -6.08 21.40 -12.38
N SER A 102 -5.86 22.13 -13.49
CA SER A 102 -5.62 21.53 -14.81
C SER A 102 -4.28 20.76 -14.86
N ARG A 103 -3.40 21.00 -13.88
CA ARG A 103 -2.10 20.34 -13.75
C ARG A 103 -2.13 19.11 -12.83
N TRP A 104 -3.28 18.77 -12.24
CA TRP A 104 -3.41 17.67 -11.31
C TRP A 104 -3.65 16.32 -12.02
N ASP A 105 -3.06 15.26 -11.50
CA ASP A 105 -3.54 13.91 -11.78
C ASP A 105 -4.84 13.65 -10.99
N HIS A 106 -5.99 13.94 -11.59
CA HIS A 106 -7.30 13.75 -10.99
C HIS A 106 -7.61 12.29 -10.67
N LYS A 107 -7.02 11.32 -11.40
CA LYS A 107 -7.19 9.87 -11.12
C LYS A 107 -6.42 9.49 -9.85
N LEU A 108 -5.22 10.01 -9.71
CA LEU A 108 -4.43 9.82 -8.51
C LEU A 108 -5.11 10.46 -7.30
N ARG A 109 -5.56 11.70 -7.41
CA ARG A 109 -6.31 12.41 -6.35
C ARG A 109 -7.55 11.64 -5.91
N SER A 110 -8.34 11.15 -6.86
CA SER A 110 -9.54 10.35 -6.57
C SER A 110 -9.19 9.05 -5.83
N TYR A 111 -8.04 8.44 -6.15
CA TYR A 111 -7.54 7.25 -5.49
C TYR A 111 -7.17 7.52 -4.03
N PHE A 112 -6.42 8.59 -3.75
CA PHE A 112 -6.13 9.02 -2.37
C PHE A 112 -7.41 9.27 -1.57
N GLN A 113 -8.37 10.01 -2.15
CA GLN A 113 -9.66 10.26 -1.51
C GLN A 113 -10.44 8.97 -1.21
N LEU A 114 -10.38 7.98 -2.10
CA LEU A 114 -11.01 6.67 -1.88
C LEU A 114 -10.36 5.95 -0.70
N LEU A 115 -9.02 5.85 -0.66
CA LEU A 115 -8.30 5.21 0.44
C LEU A 115 -8.53 5.91 1.78
N ILE A 116 -8.59 7.24 1.81
CA ILE A 116 -8.94 8.02 3.01
C ILE A 116 -10.33 7.59 3.51
N ARG A 117 -11.34 7.60 2.62
CA ARG A 117 -12.71 7.20 3.00
C ARG A 117 -12.77 5.76 3.51
N LEU A 118 -12.12 4.82 2.82
CA LEU A 118 -12.09 3.41 3.22
C LEU A 118 -11.44 3.24 4.60
N ARG A 119 -10.29 3.88 4.83
CA ARG A 119 -9.62 3.80 6.13
C ARG A 119 -10.45 4.43 7.26
N LEU A 120 -11.15 5.53 7.01
CA LEU A 120 -12.03 6.17 7.99
C LEU A 120 -13.26 5.31 8.29
N ALA A 121 -13.86 4.68 7.27
CA ALA A 121 -15.04 3.84 7.41
C ALA A 121 -14.76 2.51 8.11
N HIS A 122 -13.53 1.98 7.98
CA HIS A 122 -13.20 0.63 8.44
C HIS A 122 -12.13 0.64 9.54
N PRO A 123 -12.51 0.48 10.83
CA PRO A 123 -11.56 0.42 11.95
C PRO A 123 -10.47 -0.64 11.80
N ALA A 124 -10.78 -1.77 11.14
CA ALA A 124 -9.81 -2.83 10.88
C ALA A 124 -8.58 -2.32 10.11
N LEU A 125 -8.73 -1.35 9.20
CA LEU A 125 -7.61 -0.75 8.47
C LEU A 125 -6.75 0.19 9.35
N ARG A 126 -7.27 0.64 10.52
CA ARG A 126 -6.54 1.51 11.46
C ARG A 126 -5.87 0.70 12.55
N THR A 127 -6.63 -0.05 13.32
CA THR A 127 -6.20 -0.72 14.56
C THR A 127 -6.32 -2.23 14.52
N GLY A 128 -6.76 -2.80 13.38
CA GLY A 128 -6.87 -4.25 13.21
C GLY A 128 -5.52 -4.97 13.25
N GLU A 129 -5.57 -6.23 13.54
CA GLU A 129 -4.43 -7.14 13.45
C GLU A 129 -3.86 -7.15 12.02
N PHE A 130 -2.55 -7.22 11.89
CA PHE A 130 -1.85 -7.43 10.62
C PHE A 130 -1.41 -8.89 10.54
N ILE A 131 -1.87 -9.60 9.51
CA ILE A 131 -1.57 -11.02 9.30
C ILE A 131 -0.97 -11.17 7.89
N PRO A 132 0.30 -11.53 7.75
CA PRO A 132 0.87 -11.86 6.45
C PRO A 132 0.21 -13.12 5.90
N LEU A 133 -0.10 -13.14 4.61
CA LEU A 133 -0.74 -14.28 3.93
C LEU A 133 0.20 -14.97 2.97
N GLY A 134 1.05 -14.20 2.26
CA GLY A 134 2.00 -14.77 1.33
C GLY A 134 2.71 -13.72 0.49
N SER A 135 3.79 -14.15 -0.16
CA SER A 135 4.62 -13.32 -1.00
C SER A 135 5.29 -14.12 -2.12
N SER A 136 5.69 -13.43 -3.16
CA SER A 136 6.57 -13.90 -4.22
C SER A 136 7.64 -12.84 -4.50
N GLU A 137 8.38 -12.96 -5.60
CA GLU A 137 9.36 -11.92 -5.99
C GLU A 137 8.71 -10.54 -6.13
N ASP A 138 7.56 -10.46 -6.81
CA ASP A 138 6.91 -9.20 -7.17
C ASP A 138 5.52 -9.02 -6.55
N ALA A 139 5.04 -9.95 -5.74
CA ALA A 139 3.71 -9.86 -5.16
C ALA A 139 3.71 -10.13 -3.66
N VAL A 140 2.80 -9.44 -2.97
CA VAL A 140 2.57 -9.66 -1.53
C VAL A 140 1.09 -9.65 -1.22
N ALA A 141 0.69 -10.42 -0.20
CA ALA A 141 -0.64 -10.38 0.38
C ALA A 141 -0.58 -10.37 1.90
N TYR A 142 -1.42 -9.55 2.51
CA TYR A 142 -1.64 -9.52 3.95
C TYR A 142 -3.09 -9.20 4.28
N LEU A 143 -3.51 -9.53 5.48
CA LEU A 143 -4.87 -9.33 5.97
C LEU A 143 -4.87 -8.35 7.14
N ARG A 144 -5.91 -7.51 7.20
CA ARG A 144 -6.25 -6.68 8.35
C ARG A 144 -7.57 -7.18 8.95
N ARG A 145 -7.58 -7.48 10.24
CA ARG A 145 -8.73 -8.05 10.93
C ARG A 145 -9.06 -7.33 12.23
N LEU A 146 -10.35 -7.03 12.43
CA LEU A 146 -10.85 -6.50 13.71
C LEU A 146 -12.33 -6.87 13.84
N ASP A 147 -12.71 -7.44 14.98
CA ASP A 147 -14.12 -7.71 15.35
C ASP A 147 -14.93 -8.43 14.25
N GLY A 148 -14.30 -9.42 13.59
CA GLY A 148 -14.90 -10.19 12.50
C GLY A 148 -14.78 -9.55 11.12
N ALA A 149 -14.51 -8.24 11.01
CA ALA A 149 -14.25 -7.60 9.72
C ALA A 149 -12.85 -7.97 9.20
N CYS A 150 -12.78 -8.47 7.97
CA CYS A 150 -11.55 -8.91 7.33
C CYS A 150 -11.34 -8.17 6.00
N PHE A 151 -10.13 -7.62 5.84
CA PHE A 151 -9.69 -6.95 4.61
C PHE A 151 -8.38 -7.59 4.14
N VAL A 152 -8.35 -8.07 2.90
CA VAL A 152 -7.15 -8.62 2.29
C VAL A 152 -6.57 -7.61 1.32
N ILE A 153 -5.32 -7.29 1.49
CA ILE A 153 -4.55 -6.40 0.62
C ILE A 153 -3.63 -7.27 -0.23
N VAL A 154 -3.71 -7.09 -1.54
CA VAL A 154 -2.84 -7.78 -2.50
C VAL A 154 -2.15 -6.76 -3.38
N ILE A 155 -0.86 -6.90 -3.53
CA ILE A 155 0.00 -6.05 -4.36
C ILE A 155 0.59 -6.91 -5.47
N ASN A 156 0.45 -6.48 -6.72
CA ASN A 156 1.20 -6.98 -7.87
C ASN A 156 2.16 -5.88 -8.35
N ASN A 157 3.44 -6.01 -8.02
CA ASN A 157 4.50 -5.09 -8.45
C ASN A 157 5.24 -5.59 -9.70
N SER A 158 4.74 -6.60 -10.38
CA SER A 158 5.31 -7.08 -11.65
C SER A 158 4.79 -6.31 -12.86
N ASP A 159 5.48 -6.46 -13.99
CA ASP A 159 5.03 -5.96 -15.29
C ASP A 159 4.11 -6.95 -16.03
N ALA A 160 3.70 -8.03 -15.35
CA ALA A 160 2.78 -9.05 -15.87
C ALA A 160 1.51 -9.18 -15.01
N PRO A 161 0.40 -9.68 -15.54
CA PRO A 161 -0.76 -10.02 -14.72
C PRO A 161 -0.40 -11.07 -13.67
N PHE A 162 -0.97 -10.94 -12.47
CA PHE A 162 -0.78 -11.85 -11.35
C PHE A 162 -2.10 -12.48 -10.93
N HIS A 163 -2.18 -13.82 -10.97
CA HIS A 163 -3.31 -14.57 -10.43
C HIS A 163 -3.09 -14.79 -8.94
N ILE A 164 -4.05 -14.37 -8.13
CA ILE A 164 -3.94 -14.53 -6.67
C ILE A 164 -4.13 -16.00 -6.31
N THR A 165 -3.09 -16.59 -5.72
CA THR A 165 -3.07 -18.00 -5.29
C THR A 165 -2.51 -18.15 -3.88
N PHE A 166 -2.36 -17.05 -3.13
CA PHE A 166 -1.86 -17.09 -1.76
C PHE A 166 -2.85 -17.79 -0.81
N PRO A 167 -2.33 -18.38 0.29
CA PRO A 167 -3.19 -18.89 1.35
C PRO A 167 -4.17 -17.83 1.87
N ALA A 168 -5.40 -18.23 2.14
CA ALA A 168 -6.45 -17.34 2.62
C ALA A 168 -6.37 -17.08 4.14
N GLY A 169 -5.40 -17.68 4.82
CA GLY A 169 -5.19 -17.50 6.26
C GLY A 169 -6.40 -17.97 7.07
N PRO A 170 -6.98 -17.11 7.91
CA PRO A 170 -8.12 -17.51 8.77
C PRO A 170 -9.48 -17.50 8.07
N LEU A 171 -9.54 -17.21 6.78
CA LEU A 171 -10.81 -17.16 6.05
C LEU A 171 -11.24 -18.56 5.63
N ALA A 172 -12.53 -18.88 5.84
CA ALA A 172 -13.07 -20.19 5.52
C ALA A 172 -13.30 -20.38 4.01
N ASP A 173 -13.24 -21.61 3.55
CA ASP A 173 -13.64 -21.99 2.20
C ASP A 173 -15.06 -21.51 1.89
N GLY A 174 -15.25 -21.02 0.68
CA GLY A 174 -16.51 -20.44 0.23
C GLY A 174 -16.65 -18.95 0.53
N THR A 175 -15.77 -18.34 1.36
CA THR A 175 -15.78 -16.88 1.59
C THR A 175 -15.59 -16.15 0.27
N VAL A 176 -16.50 -15.21 -0.01
CA VAL A 176 -16.42 -14.32 -1.17
C VAL A 176 -15.90 -12.96 -0.72
N LEU A 177 -14.93 -12.42 -1.46
CA LEU A 177 -14.34 -11.11 -1.18
C LEU A 177 -14.59 -10.18 -2.37
N GLN A 178 -15.01 -8.95 -2.05
CA GLN A 178 -15.26 -7.90 -3.04
C GLN A 178 -14.09 -6.92 -3.06
N ASP A 179 -13.56 -6.60 -4.24
CA ASP A 179 -12.54 -5.56 -4.39
C ASP A 179 -13.17 -4.16 -4.27
N LEU A 180 -12.72 -3.39 -3.29
CA LEU A 180 -13.18 -2.03 -3.02
C LEU A 180 -12.49 -0.97 -3.90
N LEU A 181 -11.41 -1.34 -4.59
CA LEU A 181 -10.68 -0.44 -5.51
C LEU A 181 -11.07 -0.67 -6.97
N GLY A 182 -11.65 -1.82 -7.27
CA GLY A 182 -12.04 -2.25 -8.61
C GLY A 182 -13.41 -2.92 -8.63
N LYS A 183 -13.61 -3.79 -9.61
CA LYS A 183 -14.85 -4.56 -9.76
C LYS A 183 -14.63 -6.07 -9.62
N GLY A 184 -13.44 -6.46 -9.18
CA GLY A 184 -13.06 -7.86 -9.04
C GLY A 184 -13.69 -8.51 -7.81
N THR A 185 -13.80 -9.83 -7.87
CA THR A 185 -14.14 -10.68 -6.72
C THR A 185 -13.12 -11.79 -6.60
N ALA A 186 -12.78 -12.15 -5.38
CA ALA A 186 -12.03 -13.37 -5.08
C ALA A 186 -12.90 -14.31 -4.25
N ARG A 187 -12.57 -15.60 -4.27
CA ARG A 187 -13.19 -16.61 -3.41
C ARG A 187 -12.10 -17.42 -2.73
N VAL A 188 -12.41 -17.93 -1.56
CA VAL A 188 -11.55 -18.92 -0.88
C VAL A 188 -11.95 -20.31 -1.33
N GLU A 189 -11.00 -21.07 -1.88
CA GLU A 189 -11.18 -22.45 -2.36
C GLU A 189 -9.97 -23.27 -1.93
N ASN A 190 -10.21 -24.37 -1.22
CA ASN A 190 -9.16 -25.27 -0.70
C ASN A 190 -8.08 -24.50 0.12
N GLY A 191 -8.52 -23.55 0.94
CA GLY A 191 -7.65 -22.74 1.79
C GLY A 191 -6.85 -21.65 1.08
N ASN A 192 -7.08 -21.41 -0.23
CA ASN A 192 -6.34 -20.40 -1.02
C ASN A 192 -7.30 -19.43 -1.71
N PHE A 193 -6.80 -18.25 -2.09
CA PHE A 193 -7.58 -17.36 -2.93
C PHE A 193 -7.62 -17.85 -4.38
N ALA A 194 -8.79 -17.68 -5.00
CA ALA A 194 -9.05 -17.99 -6.40
C ALA A 194 -9.93 -16.91 -7.05
N GLY A 195 -9.96 -16.89 -8.38
CA GLY A 195 -10.92 -16.12 -9.18
C GLY A 195 -10.56 -14.66 -9.45
N LEU A 196 -9.47 -14.12 -8.88
CA LEU A 196 -9.04 -12.74 -9.16
C LEU A 196 -7.64 -12.70 -9.78
N ALA A 197 -7.54 -11.97 -10.88
CA ALA A 197 -6.27 -11.61 -11.51
C ALA A 197 -6.05 -10.09 -11.40
N LEU A 198 -4.88 -9.69 -10.95
CA LEU A 198 -4.47 -8.29 -10.90
C LEU A 198 -3.66 -7.93 -12.16
N PRO A 199 -3.99 -6.85 -12.85
CA PRO A 199 -3.15 -6.31 -13.91
C PRO A 199 -1.72 -5.96 -13.42
N PRO A 200 -0.76 -5.72 -14.33
CA PRO A 200 0.56 -5.22 -13.98
C PRO A 200 0.50 -3.94 -13.12
N ARG A 201 1.39 -3.84 -12.13
CA ARG A 201 1.51 -2.66 -11.26
C ARG A 201 0.17 -2.25 -10.64
N THR A 202 -0.59 -3.22 -10.12
CA THR A 202 -1.93 -3.00 -9.55
C THR A 202 -2.06 -3.69 -8.21
N GLY A 203 -2.83 -3.06 -7.31
CA GLY A 203 -3.22 -3.65 -6.03
C GLY A 203 -4.73 -3.78 -5.88
N ALA A 204 -5.17 -4.65 -4.98
CA ALA A 204 -6.56 -4.81 -4.56
C ALA A 204 -6.70 -4.63 -3.05
N LEU A 205 -7.85 -4.12 -2.63
CA LEU A 205 -8.32 -4.10 -1.25
C LEU A 205 -9.63 -4.88 -1.20
N LEU A 206 -9.53 -6.13 -0.79
CA LEU A 206 -10.64 -7.07 -0.80
C LEU A 206 -11.32 -7.09 0.57
N GLN A 207 -12.62 -6.90 0.62
CA GLN A 207 -13.43 -7.04 1.83
C GLN A 207 -14.14 -8.40 1.81
N ALA A 208 -14.00 -9.18 2.87
CA ALA A 208 -14.81 -10.38 3.08
C ALA A 208 -16.27 -10.01 3.41
N GLY A 209 -17.21 -10.68 2.75
CA GLY A 209 -18.64 -10.53 3.00
C GLY A 209 -19.10 -11.25 4.25
#